data_6600aca68251b58f926aec5b2ecc5081
#
_entry.id   6600aca68251b58f926aec5b2ecc5081
#
_cell.length_a   1.000
_cell.length_b   1.000
_cell.length_c   1.000
_cell.angle_alpha   90.00
_cell.angle_beta   90.00
_cell.angle_gamma   90.00
#
_symmetry.space_group_name_H-M   'P 1'
#
loop_
_entity.id
_entity.type
_entity.pdbx_description
1 polymer ?
#
loop_
_entity_poly.entity_id
_entity_poly.type
_entity_poly.pdbx_seq_one_letter_code
_entity_poly.pdbx_strand_id
1 'polypeptide(L)'
;MLKYYGIQSFLKRSMATLKGNLGLVLVSRVKRPKLDISSPPGNVVRAEALIGANGNIFIDGTDNQVIFGINTKFKGSIEIRGSNNRVLFGPGSVMRGRIVVKGSNQTVSIGEHTTFQSAYLLCNEGCDITIGRWCMFSRDIEIRTTDAHSVIAKSTGMRLNQAASVMIGDHVWVSVGVFISKGVHLAADTIVGAHAFVNGQFTEEGTMLAGAPARVVKRDVTWNRSRKPKFSKEELIAWRIGDNTDGGVAGDQE
;
A
#
# COMPACT_ATOMS: atom_id res chain seq x y z
N MET A 1 25.12 22.36 -7.30
CA MET A 1 25.44 21.96 -8.69
C MET A 1 26.01 20.54 -8.63
N LEU A 2 25.16 19.52 -8.54
CA LEU A 2 25.53 18.09 -8.55
C LEU A 2 24.83 17.42 -9.73
N LYS A 3 25.65 16.91 -10.61
CA LYS A 3 25.31 16.48 -11.98
C LYS A 3 24.47 15.20 -12.01
N TYR A 4 23.44 15.24 -12.82
CA TYR A 4 22.74 14.09 -13.40
C TYR A 4 23.73 13.14 -14.10
N TYR A 5 24.09 12.02 -13.47
CA TYR A 5 24.75 10.90 -14.11
C TYR A 5 24.11 9.60 -13.61
N GLY A 6 23.29 9.01 -14.42
CA GLY A 6 22.74 7.68 -14.12
C GLY A 6 21.89 7.07 -15.23
N ILE A 7 21.07 7.86 -15.92
CA ILE A 7 20.08 7.30 -16.88
C ILE A 7 20.61 7.30 -18.32
N GLN A 8 21.52 8.19 -18.68
CA GLN A 8 22.07 8.22 -20.04
C GLN A 8 23.13 7.14 -20.32
N SER A 9 23.81 6.62 -19.32
CA SER A 9 24.81 5.57 -19.50
C SER A 9 24.20 4.20 -19.79
N PHE A 10 23.00 3.93 -19.27
CA PHE A 10 22.28 2.68 -19.54
C PHE A 10 21.74 2.62 -20.96
N LEU A 11 21.26 3.75 -21.51
CA LEU A 11 20.76 3.82 -22.89
C LEU A 11 21.87 3.79 -23.96
N LYS A 12 23.08 4.28 -23.64
CA LYS A 12 24.21 4.26 -24.60
C LYS A 12 24.92 2.91 -24.69
N ARG A 13 24.86 2.06 -23.67
CA ARG A 13 25.45 0.70 -23.75
C ARG A 13 24.60 -0.27 -24.58
N SER A 14 23.32 0.00 -24.76
CA SER A 14 22.42 -0.85 -25.56
C SER A 14 22.52 -0.61 -27.06
N MET A 15 23.24 0.41 -27.52
CA MET A 15 23.33 0.74 -28.96
C MET A 15 24.68 0.40 -29.63
N ALA A 16 25.65 -0.11 -28.89
CA ALA A 16 27.03 -0.29 -29.40
C ALA A 16 27.40 -1.72 -29.84
N THR A 17 26.48 -2.71 -29.78
CA THR A 17 26.82 -4.09 -30.17
C THR A 17 25.75 -4.71 -31.09
N LEU A 18 25.53 -4.10 -32.24
CA LEU A 18 24.69 -4.71 -33.31
C LEU A 18 25.36 -4.56 -34.68
N LYS A 19 26.43 -5.33 -34.86
CA LYS A 19 26.89 -5.78 -36.20
C LYS A 19 27.33 -7.21 -36.05
N GLY A 20 26.46 -8.15 -36.44
CA GLY A 20 26.79 -9.54 -36.59
C GLY A 20 25.69 -10.50 -36.12
N ASN A 21 24.99 -11.04 -37.09
CA ASN A 21 24.10 -12.21 -37.07
C ASN A 21 22.72 -12.10 -36.38
N LEU A 22 21.69 -12.35 -37.19
CA LEU A 22 20.28 -12.40 -36.89
C LEU A 22 19.97 -13.21 -35.62
N GLY A 23 19.67 -12.51 -34.56
CA GLY A 23 18.90 -12.98 -33.43
C GLY A 23 17.83 -11.94 -33.13
N LEU A 24 16.57 -12.32 -33.19
CA LEU A 24 15.43 -11.46 -32.86
C LEU A 24 15.53 -11.10 -31.38
N VAL A 25 16.16 -9.99 -31.05
CA VAL A 25 16.10 -9.44 -29.70
C VAL A 25 14.72 -8.81 -29.54
N LEU A 26 13.80 -9.53 -28.91
CA LEU A 26 12.57 -8.97 -28.39
C LEU A 26 12.93 -7.90 -27.35
N VAL A 27 13.09 -6.66 -27.80
CA VAL A 27 13.09 -5.50 -26.90
C VAL A 27 11.68 -5.44 -26.31
N SER A 28 11.53 -5.95 -25.11
CA SER A 28 10.29 -5.78 -24.37
C SER A 28 10.00 -4.27 -24.30
N ARG A 29 8.94 -3.83 -24.98
CA ARG A 29 8.46 -2.46 -24.87
C ARG A 29 8.03 -2.27 -23.41
N VAL A 30 8.90 -1.70 -22.59
CA VAL A 30 8.51 -1.17 -21.29
C VAL A 30 7.41 -0.16 -21.57
N LYS A 31 6.16 -0.52 -21.30
CA LYS A 31 5.01 0.39 -21.44
C LYS A 31 5.30 1.58 -20.54
N ARG A 32 5.35 2.78 -21.12
CA ARG A 32 5.49 4.00 -20.32
C ARG A 32 4.39 4.04 -19.26
N PRO A 33 4.69 4.43 -18.02
CA PRO A 33 3.68 4.62 -16.99
C PRO A 33 2.58 5.53 -17.52
N LYS A 34 1.32 5.08 -17.50
CA LYS A 34 0.17 5.87 -17.92
C LYS A 34 -0.55 6.35 -16.66
N LEU A 35 -0.28 7.59 -16.27
CA LEU A 35 -0.92 8.23 -15.14
C LEU A 35 -1.57 9.53 -15.61
N ASP A 36 -2.88 9.61 -15.45
CA ASP A 36 -3.65 10.82 -15.72
C ASP A 36 -3.79 11.62 -14.41
N ILE A 37 -3.34 12.88 -14.41
CA ILE A 37 -3.28 13.72 -13.22
C ILE A 37 -4.10 14.98 -13.47
N SER A 38 -5.15 15.17 -12.67
CA SER A 38 -5.94 16.39 -12.60
C SER A 38 -5.75 17.02 -11.22
N SER A 39 -5.02 18.13 -11.16
CA SER A 39 -4.64 18.76 -9.89
C SER A 39 -4.47 20.27 -10.10
N PRO A 40 -5.10 21.11 -9.26
CA PRO A 40 -4.82 22.55 -9.26
C PRO A 40 -3.38 22.86 -8.83
N PRO A 41 -2.88 24.09 -9.10
CA PRO A 41 -1.59 24.54 -8.60
C PRO A 41 -1.48 24.46 -7.06
N GLY A 42 -0.26 24.33 -6.54
CA GLY A 42 0.01 24.24 -5.09
C GLY A 42 0.02 22.80 -4.55
N ASN A 43 -0.29 21.80 -5.38
CA ASN A 43 -0.18 20.38 -5.01
C ASN A 43 1.10 19.77 -5.59
N VAL A 44 1.59 18.69 -4.96
CA VAL A 44 2.79 17.97 -5.37
C VAL A 44 2.44 16.53 -5.70
N VAL A 45 2.71 16.10 -6.94
CA VAL A 45 2.68 14.69 -7.33
C VAL A 45 4.06 14.28 -7.82
N ARG A 46 4.74 13.38 -7.08
CA ARG A 46 6.05 12.83 -7.46
C ARG A 46 5.88 11.38 -7.89
N ALA A 47 6.02 11.14 -9.18
CA ALA A 47 5.75 9.85 -9.81
C ALA A 47 6.92 9.33 -10.67
N GLU A 48 8.08 10.00 -10.65
CA GLU A 48 9.25 9.70 -11.50
C GLU A 48 9.85 8.33 -11.20
N ALA A 49 9.67 7.86 -9.97
CA ALA A 49 10.20 6.59 -9.48
C ALA A 49 9.27 5.38 -9.75
N LEU A 50 8.14 5.58 -10.41
CA LEU A 50 7.23 4.51 -10.78
C LEU A 50 7.83 3.62 -11.87
N ILE A 51 7.84 2.30 -11.64
CA ILE A 51 8.22 1.30 -12.65
C ILE A 51 7.02 0.73 -13.41
N GLY A 52 5.80 1.06 -12.97
CA GLY A 52 4.56 0.72 -13.66
C GLY A 52 3.40 1.53 -13.11
N ALA A 53 2.66 2.22 -14.00
CA ALA A 53 1.46 2.92 -13.61
C ALA A 53 0.36 2.77 -14.67
N ASN A 54 -0.88 2.65 -14.19
CA ASN A 54 -2.08 2.73 -15.01
C ASN A 54 -3.23 3.23 -14.11
N GLY A 55 -3.60 4.49 -14.25
CA GLY A 55 -4.67 5.05 -13.42
C GLY A 55 -4.73 6.55 -13.43
N ASN A 56 -5.50 7.10 -12.51
CA ASN A 56 -5.76 8.53 -12.41
C ASN A 56 -5.59 9.05 -10.98
N ILE A 57 -5.14 10.30 -10.88
CA ILE A 57 -5.06 11.07 -9.64
C ILE A 57 -5.89 12.33 -9.84
N PHE A 58 -6.91 12.50 -9.01
CA PHE A 58 -7.74 13.69 -8.96
C PHE A 58 -7.55 14.39 -7.62
N ILE A 59 -7.20 15.66 -7.65
CA ILE A 59 -7.03 16.51 -6.47
C ILE A 59 -7.92 17.74 -6.61
N ASP A 60 -8.74 17.99 -5.59
CA ASP A 60 -9.57 19.18 -5.42
C ASP A 60 -9.24 19.80 -4.06
N GLY A 61 -8.45 20.89 -4.08
CA GLY A 61 -7.87 21.56 -2.92
C GLY A 61 -6.41 21.91 -3.13
N THR A 62 -5.73 22.35 -2.06
CA THR A 62 -4.35 22.86 -2.12
C THR A 62 -3.43 22.15 -1.12
N ASP A 63 -2.12 22.29 -1.33
CA ASP A 63 -1.08 21.80 -0.43
C ASP A 63 -1.10 20.27 -0.20
N ASN A 64 -1.72 19.53 -1.12
CA ASN A 64 -1.74 18.07 -1.06
C ASN A 64 -0.47 17.47 -1.69
N GLN A 65 -0.08 16.30 -1.20
CA GLN A 65 1.10 15.59 -1.68
C GLN A 65 0.75 14.13 -2.01
N VAL A 66 1.12 13.68 -3.20
CA VAL A 66 1.12 12.26 -3.58
C VAL A 66 2.54 11.89 -3.97
N ILE A 67 3.18 11.02 -3.20
CA ILE A 67 4.60 10.68 -3.37
C ILE A 67 4.74 9.17 -3.50
N PHE A 68 5.31 8.74 -4.61
CA PHE A 68 5.64 7.34 -4.87
C PHE A 68 7.14 7.12 -4.63
N GLY A 69 7.47 6.15 -3.78
CA GLY A 69 8.85 5.69 -3.59
C GLY A 69 9.43 5.01 -4.83
N ILE A 70 10.73 4.76 -4.82
CA ILE A 70 11.39 4.07 -5.93
C ILE A 70 10.80 2.66 -6.14
N ASN A 71 10.77 2.20 -7.39
CA ASN A 71 10.26 0.89 -7.78
C ASN A 71 8.79 0.61 -7.41
N THR A 72 7.99 1.64 -7.14
CA THR A 72 6.56 1.48 -6.87
C THR A 72 5.79 1.10 -8.15
N LYS A 73 4.76 0.26 -8.00
CA LYS A 73 3.76 -0.02 -9.04
C LYS A 73 2.39 0.46 -8.58
N PHE A 74 1.69 1.20 -9.44
CA PHE A 74 0.36 1.72 -9.13
C PHE A 74 -0.63 1.41 -10.25
N LYS A 75 -1.80 0.83 -9.89
CA LYS A 75 -2.93 0.63 -10.81
C LYS A 75 -4.24 0.97 -10.11
N GLY A 76 -4.92 2.04 -10.53
CA GLY A 76 -6.19 2.43 -9.92
C GLY A 76 -6.41 3.92 -9.86
N SER A 77 -7.01 4.42 -8.78
CA SER A 77 -7.32 5.84 -8.63
C SER A 77 -6.97 6.36 -7.23
N ILE A 78 -6.53 7.61 -7.20
CA ILE A 78 -6.40 8.42 -5.98
C ILE A 78 -7.30 9.64 -6.16
N GLU A 79 -8.20 9.85 -5.21
CA GLU A 79 -9.09 11.01 -5.14
C GLU A 79 -8.84 11.74 -3.81
N ILE A 80 -8.45 13.02 -3.89
CA ILE A 80 -8.25 13.88 -2.72
C ILE A 80 -9.20 15.06 -2.84
N ARG A 81 -10.03 15.29 -1.84
CA ARG A 81 -10.90 16.46 -1.69
C ARG A 81 -10.64 17.13 -0.35
N GLY A 82 -10.02 18.31 -0.40
CA GLY A 82 -9.56 19.07 0.75
C GLY A 82 -8.08 19.41 0.65
N SER A 83 -7.51 19.92 1.73
CA SER A 83 -6.17 20.52 1.69
C SER A 83 -5.21 19.93 2.72
N ASN A 84 -3.92 20.06 2.46
CA ASN A 84 -2.85 19.61 3.34
C ASN A 84 -2.91 18.10 3.64
N ASN A 85 -3.30 17.29 2.64
CA ASN A 85 -3.33 15.82 2.77
C ASN A 85 -2.10 15.19 2.13
N ARG A 86 -1.74 13.99 2.58
CA ARG A 86 -0.57 13.26 2.10
C ARG A 86 -0.96 11.82 1.75
N VAL A 87 -0.55 11.37 0.56
CA VAL A 87 -0.63 9.95 0.16
C VAL A 87 0.78 9.50 -0.20
N LEU A 88 1.34 8.63 0.63
CA LEU A 88 2.74 8.25 0.59
C LEU A 88 2.88 6.75 0.33
N PHE A 89 3.72 6.40 -0.64
CA PHE A 89 4.06 5.02 -0.97
C PHE A 89 5.54 4.79 -0.73
N GLY A 90 5.87 3.84 0.13
CA GLY A 90 7.23 3.38 0.36
C GLY A 90 7.82 2.65 -0.86
N PRO A 91 9.16 2.55 -0.92
CA PRO A 91 9.87 1.86 -2.00
C PRO A 91 9.33 0.43 -2.24
N GLY A 92 9.32 0.00 -3.50
CA GLY A 92 8.92 -1.35 -3.87
C GLY A 92 7.45 -1.72 -3.62
N SER A 93 6.62 -0.78 -3.15
CA SER A 93 5.22 -1.05 -2.89
C SER A 93 4.43 -1.28 -4.19
N VAL A 94 3.37 -2.09 -4.09
CA VAL A 94 2.46 -2.39 -5.21
C VAL A 94 1.04 -2.10 -4.77
N MET A 95 0.44 -1.06 -5.33
CA MET A 95 -0.95 -0.71 -5.04
C MET A 95 -1.84 -0.96 -6.25
N ARG A 96 -2.91 -1.74 -6.04
CA ARG A 96 -4.03 -1.85 -6.96
C ARG A 96 -5.32 -1.53 -6.21
N GLY A 97 -6.14 -0.62 -6.76
CA GLY A 97 -7.40 -0.25 -6.14
C GLY A 97 -7.65 1.25 -6.10
N ARG A 98 -8.39 1.69 -5.10
CA ARG A 98 -8.81 3.09 -4.97
C ARG A 98 -8.46 3.63 -3.59
N ILE A 99 -7.89 4.83 -3.56
CA ILE A 99 -7.67 5.62 -2.35
C ILE A 99 -8.53 6.87 -2.44
N VAL A 100 -9.32 7.14 -1.42
CA VAL A 100 -10.15 8.35 -1.29
C VAL A 100 -9.80 9.04 0.01
N VAL A 101 -9.38 10.29 -0.09
CA VAL A 101 -9.10 11.17 1.05
C VAL A 101 -10.08 12.34 0.99
N LYS A 102 -10.85 12.54 2.06
CA LYS A 102 -11.83 13.64 2.18
C LYS A 102 -11.62 14.41 3.47
N GLY A 103 -11.52 15.74 3.36
CA GLY A 103 -11.16 16.60 4.48
C GLY A 103 -9.72 17.06 4.40
N SER A 104 -9.16 17.53 5.50
CA SER A 104 -7.84 18.17 5.50
C SER A 104 -6.94 17.61 6.60
N ASN A 105 -5.62 17.78 6.43
CA ASN A 105 -4.59 17.38 7.38
C ASN A 105 -4.55 15.86 7.64
N GLN A 106 -4.78 15.05 6.63
CA GLN A 106 -4.85 13.59 6.73
C GLN A 106 -3.70 12.94 5.96
N THR A 107 -3.28 11.78 6.46
CA THR A 107 -2.22 10.99 5.83
C THR A 107 -2.70 9.57 5.54
N VAL A 108 -2.46 9.11 4.32
CA VAL A 108 -2.45 7.69 3.96
C VAL A 108 -1.01 7.32 3.67
N SER A 109 -0.42 6.46 4.49
CA SER A 109 0.94 5.97 4.29
C SER A 109 0.96 4.46 4.11
N ILE A 110 1.67 4.01 3.09
CA ILE A 110 1.87 2.60 2.75
C ILE A 110 3.36 2.33 2.78
N GLY A 111 3.78 1.42 3.63
CA GLY A 111 5.18 1.06 3.85
C GLY A 111 5.80 0.35 2.64
N GLU A 112 7.12 0.27 2.67
CA GLU A 112 7.94 -0.37 1.63
C GLU A 112 7.55 -1.85 1.42
N HIS A 113 7.69 -2.35 0.20
CA HIS A 113 7.40 -3.74 -0.18
C HIS A 113 5.99 -4.25 0.17
N THR A 114 5.09 -3.36 0.58
CA THR A 114 3.68 -3.69 0.85
C THR A 114 2.90 -3.80 -0.45
N THR A 115 2.12 -4.87 -0.58
CA THR A 115 1.43 -5.20 -1.83
C THR A 115 -0.06 -5.36 -1.64
N PHE A 116 -0.85 -4.80 -2.57
CA PHE A 116 -2.30 -4.95 -2.64
C PHE A 116 -2.68 -5.57 -3.99
N GLN A 117 -3.46 -6.65 -3.94
CA GLN A 117 -4.06 -7.21 -5.13
C GLN A 117 -5.29 -6.40 -5.56
N SER A 118 -6.15 -5.98 -4.62
CA SER A 118 -7.24 -5.02 -4.81
C SER A 118 -7.72 -4.49 -3.47
N ALA A 119 -7.74 -3.16 -3.30
CA ALA A 119 -8.22 -2.54 -2.07
C ALA A 119 -8.93 -1.20 -2.30
N TYR A 120 -9.88 -0.88 -1.41
CA TYR A 120 -10.48 0.42 -1.25
C TYR A 120 -10.09 1.02 0.11
N LEU A 121 -9.42 2.16 0.11
CA LEU A 121 -9.04 2.90 1.31
C LEU A 121 -9.84 4.20 1.36
N LEU A 122 -10.60 4.41 2.44
CA LEU A 122 -11.34 5.65 2.72
C LEU A 122 -10.76 6.32 3.96
N CYS A 123 -10.05 7.42 3.77
CA CYS A 123 -9.46 8.26 4.80
C CYS A 123 -10.27 9.56 4.89
N ASN A 124 -10.91 9.81 6.03
CA ASN A 124 -11.82 10.95 6.19
C ASN A 124 -11.89 11.42 7.64
N GLU A 125 -12.49 12.60 7.83
CA GLU A 125 -12.78 13.20 9.15
C GLU A 125 -11.51 13.42 10.01
N GLY A 126 -10.41 13.90 9.43
CA GLY A 126 -9.18 14.24 10.14
C GLY A 126 -8.40 13.05 10.70
N CYS A 127 -8.67 11.85 10.22
CA CYS A 127 -8.05 10.62 10.67
C CYS A 127 -7.11 10.04 9.59
N ASP A 128 -6.13 9.24 10.01
CA ASP A 128 -5.07 8.70 9.16
C ASP A 128 -5.23 7.20 8.92
N ILE A 129 -4.64 6.72 7.82
CA ILE A 129 -4.40 5.30 7.56
C ILE A 129 -2.90 5.08 7.46
N THR A 130 -2.35 4.34 8.40
CA THR A 130 -0.92 3.97 8.41
C THR A 130 -0.80 2.47 8.23
N ILE A 131 -0.05 2.05 7.21
CA ILE A 131 0.20 0.65 6.88
C ILE A 131 1.71 0.44 6.85
N GLY A 132 2.18 -0.52 7.59
CA GLY A 132 3.59 -0.88 7.71
C GLY A 132 4.17 -1.48 6.43
N ARG A 133 5.42 -1.86 6.53
CA ARG A 133 6.20 -2.47 5.45
C ARG A 133 5.98 -3.98 5.37
N TRP A 134 6.29 -4.56 4.20
CA TRP A 134 6.24 -6.00 3.94
C TRP A 134 4.85 -6.64 4.10
N CYS A 135 3.79 -5.84 4.14
CA CYS A 135 2.42 -6.36 4.23
C CYS A 135 1.94 -6.97 2.92
N MET A 136 0.98 -7.87 3.01
CA MET A 136 0.34 -8.48 1.86
C MET A 136 -1.18 -8.43 2.01
N PHE A 137 -1.81 -7.65 1.13
CA PHE A 137 -3.27 -7.53 1.05
C PHE A 137 -3.78 -8.25 -0.20
N SER A 138 -4.71 -9.16 -0.01
CA SER A 138 -5.38 -9.87 -1.10
C SER A 138 -6.35 -8.95 -1.86
N ARG A 139 -7.36 -9.52 -2.49
CA ARG A 139 -8.39 -8.76 -3.20
C ARG A 139 -9.59 -8.46 -2.31
N ASP A 140 -10.38 -7.45 -2.74
CA ASP A 140 -11.65 -7.06 -2.12
C ASP A 140 -11.47 -6.64 -0.65
N ILE A 141 -10.38 -5.91 -0.40
CA ILE A 141 -10.07 -5.36 0.92
C ILE A 141 -10.67 -3.96 1.04
N GLU A 142 -11.28 -3.68 2.18
CA GLU A 142 -11.76 -2.35 2.51
C GLU A 142 -11.19 -1.88 3.84
N ILE A 143 -10.63 -0.64 3.86
CA ILE A 143 -10.06 0.01 5.05
C ILE A 143 -10.69 1.39 5.19
N ARG A 144 -11.28 1.68 6.35
CA ARG A 144 -11.98 2.96 6.58
C ARG A 144 -11.62 3.58 7.91
N THR A 145 -11.51 4.91 7.94
CA THR A 145 -11.42 5.70 9.18
C THR A 145 -12.77 6.18 9.70
N THR A 146 -13.87 5.96 8.95
CA THR A 146 -15.21 6.47 9.29
C THR A 146 -16.31 5.54 8.79
N ASP A 147 -17.47 5.59 9.44
CA ASP A 147 -18.70 4.95 8.95
C ASP A 147 -19.46 5.83 7.93
N ALA A 148 -18.95 7.02 7.61
CA ALA A 148 -19.53 8.02 6.71
C ALA A 148 -20.84 8.68 7.21
N HIS A 149 -21.62 8.01 8.04
CA HIS A 149 -22.88 8.51 8.61
C HIS A 149 -22.87 8.46 10.13
N SER A 150 -23.67 9.32 10.77
CA SER A 150 -23.70 9.42 12.23
C SER A 150 -24.69 8.44 12.84
N VAL A 151 -24.23 7.69 13.83
CA VAL A 151 -25.08 7.00 14.81
C VAL A 151 -25.24 7.93 16.01
N ILE A 152 -26.47 8.24 16.38
CA ILE A 152 -26.79 9.28 17.37
C ILE A 152 -27.53 8.67 18.55
N ALA A 153 -27.07 8.98 19.76
CA ALA A 153 -27.80 8.66 20.98
C ALA A 153 -29.07 9.53 21.07
N LYS A 154 -30.25 8.93 21.02
CA LYS A 154 -31.53 9.65 21.01
C LYS A 154 -31.74 10.50 22.27
N SER A 155 -31.22 10.04 23.41
CA SER A 155 -31.37 10.72 24.72
C SER A 155 -30.55 12.00 24.83
N THR A 156 -29.40 12.09 24.14
CA THR A 156 -28.46 13.21 24.29
C THR A 156 -28.22 13.98 22.99
N GLY A 157 -28.63 13.49 21.85
CA GLY A 157 -28.28 14.04 20.54
C GLY A 157 -26.81 13.88 20.15
N MET A 158 -26.01 13.19 20.94
CA MET A 158 -24.57 13.03 20.72
C MET A 158 -24.29 11.94 19.67
N ARG A 159 -23.34 12.21 18.76
CA ARG A 159 -22.80 11.21 17.85
C ARG A 159 -21.98 10.19 18.61
N LEU A 160 -22.25 8.90 18.41
CA LEU A 160 -21.60 7.77 19.08
C LEU A 160 -20.41 7.21 18.30
N ASN A 161 -20.48 7.25 16.98
CA ASN A 161 -19.51 6.59 16.10
C ASN A 161 -18.51 7.59 15.50
N GLN A 162 -17.69 8.18 16.36
CA GLN A 162 -16.62 9.08 15.91
C GLN A 162 -15.67 8.36 14.94
N ALA A 163 -15.08 9.12 14.01
CA ALA A 163 -13.98 8.65 13.18
C ALA A 163 -12.75 8.33 14.02
N ALA A 164 -11.92 7.41 13.56
CA ALA A 164 -10.67 7.07 14.21
C ALA A 164 -9.67 6.52 13.20
N SER A 165 -8.39 6.85 13.41
CA SER A 165 -7.28 6.40 12.54
C SER A 165 -7.14 4.88 12.57
N VAL A 166 -6.62 4.33 11.47
CA VAL A 166 -6.30 2.91 11.32
C VAL A 166 -4.78 2.75 11.29
N MET A 167 -4.27 1.84 12.11
CA MET A 167 -2.85 1.50 12.18
C MET A 167 -2.66 0.01 11.92
N ILE A 168 -1.85 -0.31 10.93
CA ILE A 168 -1.47 -1.68 10.58
C ILE A 168 0.04 -1.76 10.63
N GLY A 169 0.56 -2.65 11.48
CA GLY A 169 1.99 -2.88 11.68
C GLY A 169 2.67 -3.51 10.46
N ASP A 170 3.94 -3.81 10.62
CA ASP A 170 4.75 -4.46 9.60
C ASP A 170 4.36 -5.93 9.41
N HIS A 171 4.61 -6.48 8.21
CA HIS A 171 4.44 -7.89 7.93
C HIS A 171 3.04 -8.43 8.29
N VAL A 172 1.98 -7.69 7.95
CA VAL A 172 0.59 -8.13 8.14
C VAL A 172 0.06 -8.75 6.86
N TRP A 173 -0.49 -9.97 6.98
CA TRP A 173 -1.18 -10.61 5.87
C TRP A 173 -2.70 -10.48 6.03
N VAL A 174 -3.35 -9.82 5.07
CA VAL A 174 -4.80 -9.65 5.01
C VAL A 174 -5.37 -10.47 3.86
N SER A 175 -6.17 -11.47 4.19
CA SER A 175 -6.80 -12.37 3.22
C SER A 175 -7.98 -11.71 2.49
N VAL A 176 -8.54 -12.40 1.51
CA VAL A 176 -9.62 -11.90 0.64
C VAL A 176 -10.86 -11.45 1.41
N GLY A 177 -11.48 -10.35 0.96
CA GLY A 177 -12.78 -9.89 1.44
C GLY A 177 -12.78 -9.33 2.86
N VAL A 178 -11.63 -8.96 3.41
CA VAL A 178 -11.53 -8.43 4.76
C VAL A 178 -11.97 -6.97 4.79
N PHE A 179 -12.78 -6.63 5.79
CA PHE A 179 -13.14 -5.25 6.14
C PHE A 179 -12.41 -4.82 7.42
N ILE A 180 -11.61 -3.76 7.32
CA ILE A 180 -10.90 -3.14 8.45
C ILE A 180 -11.59 -1.82 8.79
N SER A 181 -12.22 -1.78 9.95
CA SER A 181 -13.00 -0.64 10.42
C SER A 181 -12.11 0.43 11.07
N LYS A 182 -12.70 1.60 11.28
CA LYS A 182 -12.07 2.71 11.99
C LYS A 182 -11.54 2.30 13.37
N GLY A 183 -10.46 2.93 13.80
CA GLY A 183 -9.84 2.73 15.09
C GLY A 183 -9.13 1.40 15.27
N VAL A 184 -8.99 0.62 14.21
CA VAL A 184 -8.26 -0.66 14.27
C VAL A 184 -6.77 -0.42 14.43
N HIS A 185 -6.17 -1.18 15.34
CA HIS A 185 -4.73 -1.35 15.44
C HIS A 185 -4.40 -2.84 15.28
N LEU A 186 -3.61 -3.18 14.26
CA LEU A 186 -3.02 -4.51 14.08
C LEU A 186 -1.53 -4.44 14.39
N ALA A 187 -1.06 -5.26 15.31
CA ALA A 187 0.36 -5.43 15.57
C ALA A 187 1.08 -6.04 14.36
N ALA A 188 2.40 -5.94 14.36
CA ALA A 188 3.22 -6.59 13.34
C ALA A 188 2.99 -8.12 13.32
N ASP A 189 3.30 -8.73 12.17
CA ASP A 189 3.22 -10.18 11.98
C ASP A 189 1.82 -10.79 12.26
N THR A 190 0.76 -10.00 12.01
CA THR A 190 -0.63 -10.44 12.17
C THR A 190 -1.16 -11.03 10.86
N ILE A 191 -1.91 -12.13 10.96
CA ILE A 191 -2.62 -12.76 9.84
C ILE A 191 -4.12 -12.51 10.03
N VAL A 192 -4.80 -11.99 9.01
CA VAL A 192 -6.25 -11.79 9.03
C VAL A 192 -6.91 -12.74 8.04
N GLY A 193 -7.70 -13.66 8.56
CA GLY A 193 -8.43 -14.67 7.79
C GLY A 193 -9.47 -14.07 6.84
N ALA A 194 -9.82 -14.81 5.79
CA ALA A 194 -10.75 -14.35 4.76
C ALA A 194 -12.10 -13.93 5.33
N HIS A 195 -12.68 -12.86 4.76
CA HIS A 195 -13.98 -12.29 5.12
C HIS A 195 -14.13 -11.88 6.59
N ALA A 196 -13.02 -11.64 7.29
CA ALA A 196 -13.07 -11.14 8.64
C ALA A 196 -13.54 -9.67 8.68
N PHE A 197 -14.36 -9.34 9.70
CA PHE A 197 -14.67 -7.96 10.08
C PHE A 197 -13.81 -7.55 11.27
N VAL A 198 -12.80 -6.73 11.01
CA VAL A 198 -11.83 -6.28 12.00
C VAL A 198 -12.29 -4.93 12.56
N ASN A 199 -12.59 -4.86 13.86
CA ASN A 199 -13.14 -3.68 14.52
C ASN A 199 -12.59 -3.44 15.94
N GLY A 200 -11.36 -3.88 16.24
CA GLY A 200 -10.75 -3.81 17.57
C GLY A 200 -9.26 -3.55 17.53
N GLN A 201 -8.68 -3.57 18.73
CA GLN A 201 -7.25 -3.43 18.98
C GLN A 201 -6.64 -4.82 19.12
N PHE A 202 -5.67 -5.16 18.27
CA PHE A 202 -4.95 -6.43 18.27
C PHE A 202 -3.46 -6.12 18.35
N THR A 203 -2.98 -5.93 19.58
CA THR A 203 -1.63 -5.40 19.86
C THR A 203 -0.59 -6.48 20.11
N GLU A 204 -1.00 -7.75 20.08
CA GLU A 204 -0.12 -8.90 20.21
C GLU A 204 0.40 -9.33 18.82
N GLU A 205 1.73 -9.34 18.65
CA GLU A 205 2.37 -9.82 17.41
C GLU A 205 2.20 -11.35 17.24
N GLY A 206 2.38 -11.83 16.01
CA GLY A 206 2.38 -13.26 15.73
C GLY A 206 1.02 -13.93 15.95
N THR A 207 -0.06 -13.23 15.66
CA THR A 207 -1.43 -13.73 15.86
C THR A 207 -2.18 -13.93 14.54
N MET A 208 -3.14 -14.87 14.56
CA MET A 208 -4.11 -15.04 13.49
C MET A 208 -5.50 -14.65 13.99
N LEU A 209 -6.15 -13.78 13.21
CA LEU A 209 -7.51 -13.29 13.44
C LEU A 209 -8.47 -13.93 12.45
N ALA A 210 -9.68 -14.25 12.87
CA ALA A 210 -10.76 -14.68 11.98
C ALA A 210 -12.13 -14.32 12.55
N GLY A 211 -13.14 -14.32 11.68
CA GLY A 211 -14.55 -14.12 12.06
C GLY A 211 -15.08 -12.70 11.88
N ALA A 212 -16.38 -12.53 12.10
CA ALA A 212 -17.10 -11.27 12.04
C ALA A 212 -18.02 -11.15 13.28
N PRO A 213 -17.61 -10.41 14.31
CA PRO A 213 -16.36 -9.65 14.46
C PRO A 213 -15.13 -10.55 14.63
N ALA A 214 -13.98 -10.06 14.16
CA ALA A 214 -12.72 -10.80 14.23
C ALA A 214 -12.28 -11.06 15.68
N ARG A 215 -11.69 -12.21 15.91
CA ARG A 215 -11.09 -12.63 17.20
C ARG A 215 -9.77 -13.34 16.93
N VAL A 216 -8.88 -13.32 17.91
CA VAL A 216 -7.65 -14.11 17.87
C VAL A 216 -8.02 -15.59 17.92
N VAL A 217 -7.69 -16.33 16.88
CA VAL A 217 -7.95 -17.78 16.75
C VAL A 217 -6.69 -18.61 16.89
N LYS A 218 -5.52 -17.99 16.69
CA LYS A 218 -4.21 -18.66 16.87
C LYS A 218 -3.15 -17.65 17.29
N ARG A 219 -2.18 -18.12 18.07
CA ARG A 219 -1.01 -17.37 18.53
C ARG A 219 0.25 -18.09 18.13
N ASP A 220 1.40 -17.43 18.26
CA ASP A 220 2.71 -17.97 17.92
C ASP A 220 2.77 -18.46 16.47
N VAL A 221 2.32 -17.60 15.55
CA VAL A 221 2.30 -17.87 14.11
C VAL A 221 2.95 -16.72 13.36
N THR A 222 3.53 -17.04 12.23
CA THR A 222 3.98 -16.08 11.24
C THR A 222 3.59 -16.59 9.86
N TRP A 223 3.87 -15.82 8.81
CA TRP A 223 3.56 -16.18 7.44
C TRP A 223 4.72 -15.87 6.51
N ASN A 224 4.69 -16.42 5.33
CA ASN A 224 5.69 -16.16 4.29
C ASN A 224 5.02 -16.26 2.92
N ARG A 225 5.49 -15.49 1.94
CA ARG A 225 4.98 -15.54 0.56
C ARG A 225 5.27 -16.86 -0.14
N SER A 226 6.35 -17.54 0.25
CA SER A 226 6.73 -18.85 -0.30
C SER A 226 5.86 -19.97 0.24
N ARG A 227 5.69 -21.03 -0.56
CA ARG A 227 4.86 -22.21 -0.22
C ARG A 227 5.77 -23.42 0.08
N LYS A 228 6.66 -23.30 1.08
CA LYS A 228 7.53 -24.39 1.50
C LYS A 228 6.91 -25.17 2.65
N PRO A 229 7.20 -26.47 2.79
CA PRO A 229 6.74 -27.26 3.94
C PRO A 229 7.47 -26.91 5.26
N LYS A 230 8.66 -26.28 5.17
CA LYS A 230 9.47 -25.89 6.34
C LYS A 230 10.29 -24.65 6.00
N PHE A 231 10.44 -23.77 6.98
CA PHE A 231 11.22 -22.53 6.91
C PHE A 231 12.33 -22.55 7.96
N SER A 232 13.48 -21.92 7.66
CA SER A 232 14.54 -21.67 8.62
C SER A 232 14.17 -20.50 9.54
N LYS A 233 14.89 -20.35 10.66
CA LYS A 233 14.68 -19.22 11.58
C LYS A 233 14.96 -17.88 10.91
N GLU A 234 15.97 -17.83 10.05
CA GLU A 234 16.37 -16.63 9.30
C GLU A 234 15.26 -16.21 8.30
N GLU A 235 14.64 -17.18 7.62
CA GLU A 235 13.53 -16.93 6.71
C GLU A 235 12.28 -16.39 7.42
N LEU A 236 12.03 -16.81 8.66
CA LEU A 236 10.87 -16.36 9.44
C LEU A 236 11.01 -14.91 9.93
N ILE A 237 12.23 -14.41 10.07
CA ILE A 237 12.49 -13.05 10.56
C ILE A 237 13.05 -12.11 9.48
N ALA A 238 13.21 -12.58 8.24
CA ALA A 238 13.81 -11.82 7.15
C ALA A 238 13.17 -10.43 6.93
N TRP A 239 11.88 -10.32 7.12
CA TRP A 239 11.15 -9.06 7.01
C TRP A 239 11.51 -8.02 8.10
N ARG A 240 12.10 -8.44 9.23
CA ARG A 240 12.58 -7.54 10.30
C ARG A 240 13.93 -6.91 9.96
N ILE A 241 14.71 -7.59 9.15
CA ILE A 241 16.03 -7.14 8.70
C ILE A 241 15.78 -6.37 7.42
N GLY A 242 15.76 -5.04 7.45
CA GLY A 242 15.61 -4.22 6.24
C GLY A 242 16.60 -4.67 5.17
N ASP A 243 16.19 -4.67 3.89
CA ASP A 243 17.04 -5.06 2.76
C ASP A 243 18.31 -4.20 2.69
N ASN A 244 19.38 -4.69 3.29
CA ASN A 244 20.74 -4.30 2.93
C ASN A 244 21.31 -5.17 1.81
N THR A 245 20.47 -5.98 1.16
CA THR A 245 20.88 -6.82 0.02
C THR A 245 20.01 -6.51 -1.20
N ASP A 246 20.57 -5.73 -2.12
CA ASP A 246 20.21 -5.79 -3.55
C ASP A 246 20.39 -7.23 -4.03
N GLY A 247 19.32 -7.99 -4.18
CA GLY A 247 19.42 -9.38 -4.61
C GLY A 247 18.08 -10.08 -4.86
N GLY A 248 17.59 -10.00 -6.08
CA GLY A 248 16.82 -11.09 -6.72
C GLY A 248 15.36 -11.21 -6.31
N VAL A 249 14.49 -10.45 -6.96
CA VAL A 249 13.07 -10.80 -7.08
C VAL A 249 12.97 -12.03 -7.97
N ALA A 250 12.76 -13.22 -7.36
CA ALA A 250 12.30 -14.38 -8.11
C ALA A 250 10.92 -14.05 -8.69
N GLY A 251 10.80 -14.09 -10.01
CA GLY A 251 9.56 -13.81 -10.72
C GLY A 251 8.48 -14.81 -10.32
N ASP A 252 7.35 -14.30 -9.86
CA ASP A 252 6.13 -15.09 -9.77
C ASP A 252 5.61 -15.32 -11.19
N GLN A 253 5.63 -16.58 -11.61
CA GLN A 253 4.82 -17.09 -12.71
C GLN A 253 3.42 -17.39 -12.13
N GLU A 254 2.46 -16.67 -12.60
CA GLU A 254 1.06 -16.90 -12.99
C GLU A 254 0.25 -15.62 -12.95
#